data_81a0fdabf03f8ab03f8d699c6322f980
#
_entry.id   81a0fdabf03f8ab03f8d699c6322f980
#
_cell.length_a   1.000
_cell.length_b   1.000
_cell.length_c   1.000
_cell.angle_alpha   90.00
_cell.angle_beta   90.00
_cell.angle_gamma   90.00
#
_symmetry.space_group_name_H-M   'P 1'
#
loop_
_entity.id
_entity.type
_entity.pdbx_description
1 polymer ?
#
loop_
_entity_poly.entity_id
_entity_poly.type
_entity_poly.pdbx_seq_one_letter_code
_entity_poly.pdbx_strand_id
1 'polypeptide(L)'
;MRASPAVAVAALAACVALAAHAAPLATVTVAPSAASPVYVAEGRVEAVRQTTMAAQVPARIVEMRVRAGDAVKAGQVLVRLDARTATDQVASSQAQVAAAQAQLEAARRDYERNRRLAEKRYISQAAMEQAEAQFKAAEAQAKASIAQAGVAATQSTFTTLVAPYAGVVAGVAAEVGDMASPGVPLLTLYDPAELRVVAPLPESVAELLASDKPVQLTLAGGSGAERSFDVARAVVLPTANPETHTREARIPLPATAKGVTPGMFARASFPLARAGETRIMVPASAVVRRPEFTAVYVVDANGRPQLRQVRLGRAAGDSVEVTSGLVAAERVALDPVAAARQ
;
A
#
# COMPACT_ATOMS: atom_id res chain seq x y z
N MET A 1 39.68 -76.23 70.92
CA MET A 1 39.01 -74.97 71.25
C MET A 1 38.34 -74.39 70.07
N ARG A 2 37.08 -74.15 70.21
CA ARG A 2 36.11 -73.82 69.19
C ARG A 2 36.36 -72.48 68.52
N ALA A 3 36.38 -72.41 67.13
CA ALA A 3 36.31 -71.17 66.40
C ALA A 3 34.90 -71.10 65.75
N SER A 4 34.22 -70.00 66.00
CA SER A 4 32.79 -69.70 65.65
C SER A 4 32.55 -69.49 64.18
N PRO A 5 31.41 -69.93 63.68
CA PRO A 5 30.99 -69.74 62.28
C PRO A 5 30.17 -68.44 62.12
N ALA A 6 30.84 -67.30 62.14
CA ALA A 6 30.15 -66.00 61.97
C ALA A 6 30.64 -65.12 60.76
N VAL A 7 31.54 -65.66 59.89
CA VAL A 7 32.13 -64.87 58.77
C VAL A 7 31.60 -65.22 57.42
N ALA A 8 30.73 -66.27 57.24
CA ALA A 8 30.28 -66.74 55.92
C ALA A 8 28.96 -66.17 55.42
N VAL A 9 28.24 -65.33 56.19
CA VAL A 9 26.90 -64.75 55.76
C VAL A 9 26.94 -63.31 55.25
N ALA A 10 28.06 -62.62 55.46
CA ALA A 10 28.17 -61.20 55.01
C ALA A 10 28.56 -60.99 53.55
N ALA A 11 28.94 -62.04 52.83
CA ALA A 11 29.41 -61.93 51.41
C ALA A 11 28.32 -62.14 50.35
N LEU A 12 27.09 -62.54 50.76
CA LEU A 12 25.97 -62.83 49.78
C LEU A 12 24.92 -61.74 49.69
N ALA A 13 25.02 -60.66 50.48
CA ALA A 13 24.05 -59.55 50.46
C ALA A 13 24.50 -58.32 49.68
N ALA A 14 25.70 -58.33 49.05
CA ALA A 14 26.23 -57.16 48.32
C ALA A 14 26.06 -57.22 46.79
N CYS A 15 25.36 -58.23 46.22
CA CYS A 15 25.20 -58.42 44.75
C CYS A 15 23.79 -58.07 44.18
N VAL A 16 22.89 -57.45 44.93
CA VAL A 16 21.50 -57.24 44.47
C VAL A 16 21.08 -55.73 44.41
N ALA A 17 21.98 -54.80 44.25
CA ALA A 17 21.57 -53.39 44.15
C ALA A 17 22.37 -52.58 43.11
N LEU A 18 22.62 -53.12 41.92
CA LEU A 18 22.93 -52.30 40.73
C LEU A 18 21.79 -52.43 39.72
N ALA A 19 20.56 -52.05 40.13
CA ALA A 19 19.51 -51.66 39.19
C ALA A 19 19.97 -50.32 38.60
N ALA A 20 20.56 -50.37 37.40
CA ALA A 20 20.85 -49.17 36.63
C ALA A 20 19.54 -48.35 36.50
N HIS A 21 19.43 -47.31 37.29
CA HIS A 21 18.40 -46.30 37.06
C HIS A 21 18.77 -45.62 35.72
N ALA A 22 18.19 -46.07 34.60
CA ALA A 22 18.23 -45.36 33.36
C ALA A 22 17.65 -43.98 33.65
N ALA A 23 18.42 -42.93 33.42
CA ALA A 23 17.93 -41.56 33.57
C ALA A 23 16.67 -41.39 32.71
N PRO A 24 15.61 -40.75 33.21
CA PRO A 24 14.38 -40.59 32.48
C PRO A 24 14.66 -39.83 31.20
N LEU A 25 14.27 -40.45 30.06
CA LEU A 25 14.40 -39.81 28.77
C LEU A 25 13.62 -38.51 28.70
N ALA A 26 14.27 -37.42 28.33
CA ALA A 26 13.60 -36.17 28.03
C ALA A 26 12.67 -36.41 26.81
N THR A 27 11.38 -36.24 27.01
CA THR A 27 10.35 -36.48 26.00
C THR A 27 9.53 -35.21 25.78
N VAL A 28 9.07 -35.03 24.56
CA VAL A 28 8.08 -34.02 24.18
C VAL A 28 6.79 -34.75 23.78
N THR A 29 5.66 -34.29 24.32
CA THR A 29 4.35 -34.78 23.87
C THR A 29 4.01 -34.11 22.55
N VAL A 30 3.72 -34.92 21.56
CA VAL A 30 3.31 -34.45 20.23
C VAL A 30 1.97 -33.76 20.31
N ALA A 31 1.98 -32.43 20.26
CA ALA A 31 0.75 -31.64 20.24
C ALA A 31 0.40 -31.31 18.78
N PRO A 32 -0.89 -31.44 18.42
CA PRO A 32 -1.36 -30.96 17.15
C PRO A 32 -1.18 -29.43 17.09
N SER A 33 -0.39 -28.95 16.16
CA SER A 33 -0.26 -27.53 15.89
C SER A 33 -1.24 -27.13 14.80
N ALA A 34 -2.18 -26.30 15.14
CA ALA A 34 -3.05 -25.65 14.15
C ALA A 34 -2.25 -24.53 13.48
N ALA A 35 -1.36 -24.87 12.58
CA ALA A 35 -0.74 -23.85 11.72
C ALA A 35 -1.82 -23.29 10.81
N SER A 36 -2.23 -22.04 11.03
CA SER A 36 -3.10 -21.36 10.06
C SER A 36 -2.38 -21.30 8.73
N PRO A 37 -2.97 -21.83 7.65
CA PRO A 37 -2.36 -21.74 6.34
C PRO A 37 -2.22 -20.25 5.96
N VAL A 38 -1.10 -19.92 5.36
CA VAL A 38 -0.77 -18.56 4.92
C VAL A 38 -0.61 -18.56 3.41
N TYR A 39 -1.27 -17.65 2.74
CA TYR A 39 -1.03 -17.36 1.34
C TYR A 39 -0.06 -16.20 1.21
N VAL A 40 0.98 -16.35 0.40
CA VAL A 40 1.97 -15.32 0.16
C VAL A 40 1.75 -14.73 -1.23
N ALA A 41 1.43 -13.44 -1.27
CA ALA A 41 1.30 -12.68 -2.52
C ALA A 41 2.46 -11.71 -2.67
N GLU A 42 2.93 -11.59 -3.90
CA GLU A 42 3.89 -10.57 -4.29
C GLU A 42 3.15 -9.31 -4.72
N GLY A 43 3.63 -8.16 -4.27
CA GLY A 43 3.01 -6.89 -4.53
C GLY A 43 4.03 -5.78 -4.72
N ARG A 44 3.53 -4.59 -4.98
CA ARG A 44 4.35 -3.39 -5.11
C ARG A 44 3.84 -2.28 -4.21
N VAL A 45 4.73 -1.41 -3.82
CA VAL A 45 4.38 -0.19 -3.10
C VAL A 45 3.83 0.83 -4.08
N GLU A 46 2.70 1.44 -3.74
CA GLU A 46 2.10 2.56 -4.46
C GLU A 46 1.81 3.71 -3.50
N ALA A 47 1.85 4.93 -4.01
CA ALA A 47 1.33 6.07 -3.27
C ALA A 47 -0.22 6.07 -3.33
N VAL A 48 -0.87 6.36 -2.20
CA VAL A 48 -2.32 6.51 -2.16
C VAL A 48 -2.77 7.71 -2.98
N ARG A 49 -1.97 8.80 -2.93
CA ARG A 49 -2.17 10.01 -3.72
C ARG A 49 -1.02 10.18 -4.70
N GLN A 50 -1.33 10.05 -5.98
CA GLN A 50 -0.42 10.29 -7.08
C GLN A 50 -1.15 11.08 -8.15
N THR A 51 -0.51 12.12 -8.70
CA THR A 51 -1.07 12.98 -9.74
C THR A 51 -0.09 13.12 -10.89
N THR A 52 -0.51 12.71 -12.06
CA THR A 52 0.19 13.02 -13.30
C THR A 52 -0.30 14.37 -13.79
N MET A 53 0.61 15.31 -13.91
CA MET A 53 0.32 16.70 -14.31
C MET A 53 0.61 16.87 -15.80
N ALA A 54 -0.36 17.42 -16.53
CA ALA A 54 -0.27 17.76 -17.93
C ALA A 54 -0.61 19.25 -18.14
N ALA A 55 -0.18 19.81 -19.25
CA ALA A 55 -0.62 21.15 -19.65
C ALA A 55 -2.12 21.15 -19.96
N GLN A 56 -2.78 22.28 -19.69
CA GLN A 56 -4.18 22.50 -20.08
C GLN A 56 -4.30 23.33 -21.37
N VAL A 57 -3.23 24.03 -21.72
CA VAL A 57 -3.12 24.83 -22.95
C VAL A 57 -1.85 24.48 -23.69
N PRO A 58 -1.87 24.52 -25.05
CA PRO A 58 -0.66 24.28 -25.83
C PRO A 58 0.26 25.49 -25.73
N ALA A 59 1.48 25.26 -25.21
CA ALA A 59 2.50 26.32 -25.12
C ALA A 59 3.89 25.70 -24.90
N ARG A 60 4.95 26.45 -25.25
CA ARG A 60 6.33 26.02 -25.03
C ARG A 60 6.69 26.08 -23.56
N ILE A 61 7.44 25.09 -23.07
CA ILE A 61 8.01 25.09 -21.73
C ILE A 61 9.19 26.07 -21.70
N VAL A 62 9.08 27.12 -20.90
CA VAL A 62 10.15 28.13 -20.74
C VAL A 62 10.98 27.91 -19.50
N GLU A 63 10.40 27.26 -18.48
CA GLU A 63 11.10 27.01 -17.23
C GLU A 63 10.58 25.73 -16.57
N MET A 64 11.51 24.87 -16.15
CA MET A 64 11.25 23.70 -15.30
C MET A 64 12.00 23.91 -13.98
N ARG A 65 11.26 24.06 -12.88
CA ARG A 65 11.82 24.41 -11.55
C ARG A 65 12.07 23.22 -10.66
N VAL A 66 11.77 22.02 -11.13
CA VAL A 66 11.87 20.80 -10.35
C VAL A 66 12.48 19.67 -11.17
N ARG A 67 13.08 18.71 -10.46
CA ARG A 67 13.64 17.47 -11.01
C ARG A 67 13.00 16.26 -10.32
N ALA A 68 13.16 15.09 -10.91
CA ALA A 68 12.78 13.85 -10.25
C ALA A 68 13.50 13.70 -8.90
N GLY A 69 12.76 13.37 -7.86
CA GLY A 69 13.25 13.28 -6.48
C GLY A 69 13.07 14.53 -5.64
N ASP A 70 12.77 15.70 -6.23
CA ASP A 70 12.59 16.93 -5.47
C ASP A 70 11.32 16.91 -4.61
N ALA A 71 11.46 17.38 -3.37
CA ALA A 71 10.32 17.64 -2.48
C ALA A 71 9.73 19.01 -2.77
N VAL A 72 8.41 19.10 -2.90
CA VAL A 72 7.68 20.32 -3.22
C VAL A 72 6.57 20.60 -2.21
N LYS A 73 6.22 21.87 -2.06
CA LYS A 73 5.10 22.34 -1.22
C LYS A 73 3.86 22.57 -2.06
N ALA A 74 2.68 22.48 -1.43
CA ALA A 74 1.43 22.88 -2.07
C ALA A 74 1.51 24.32 -2.59
N GLY A 75 1.04 24.57 -3.83
CA GLY A 75 1.11 25.88 -4.49
C GLY A 75 2.48 26.26 -5.06
N GLN A 76 3.52 25.45 -4.87
CA GLN A 76 4.83 25.71 -5.44
C GLN A 76 4.77 25.61 -6.98
N VAL A 77 5.36 26.60 -7.66
CA VAL A 77 5.46 26.58 -9.14
C VAL A 77 6.46 25.51 -9.56
N LEU A 78 5.99 24.59 -10.43
CA LEU A 78 6.77 23.47 -10.96
C LEU A 78 7.24 23.72 -12.38
N VAL A 79 6.32 24.19 -13.24
CA VAL A 79 6.59 24.44 -14.66
C VAL A 79 5.99 25.78 -15.06
N ARG A 80 6.71 26.52 -15.88
CA ARG A 80 6.20 27.72 -16.55
C ARG A 80 6.18 27.50 -18.05
N LEU A 81 5.05 27.79 -18.65
CA LEU A 81 4.85 27.80 -20.08
C LEU A 81 4.98 29.25 -20.62
N ASP A 82 5.19 29.38 -21.89
CA ASP A 82 5.21 30.69 -22.57
C ASP A 82 3.82 31.34 -22.47
N ALA A 83 3.74 32.41 -21.70
CA ALA A 83 2.50 33.11 -21.40
C ALA A 83 2.22 34.29 -22.31
N ARG A 84 3.11 34.62 -23.29
CA ARG A 84 2.99 35.84 -24.10
C ARG A 84 1.63 35.94 -24.78
N THR A 85 1.22 34.92 -25.51
CA THR A 85 -0.08 34.90 -26.20
C THR A 85 -1.25 35.03 -25.22
N ALA A 86 -1.18 34.33 -24.07
CA ALA A 86 -2.23 34.40 -23.05
C ALA A 86 -2.29 35.80 -22.40
N THR A 87 -1.16 36.44 -22.16
CA THR A 87 -1.07 37.79 -21.61
C THR A 87 -1.63 38.82 -22.59
N ASP A 88 -1.30 38.70 -23.88
CA ASP A 88 -1.83 39.58 -24.95
C ASP A 88 -3.35 39.43 -25.09
N GLN A 89 -3.87 38.19 -24.95
CA GLN A 89 -5.31 37.93 -24.98
C GLN A 89 -6.03 38.55 -23.77
N VAL A 90 -5.44 38.52 -22.58
CA VAL A 90 -5.95 39.20 -21.39
C VAL A 90 -5.99 40.70 -21.62
N ALA A 91 -4.90 41.28 -22.11
CA ALA A 91 -4.82 42.74 -22.39
C ALA A 91 -5.86 43.17 -23.42
N SER A 92 -6.03 42.43 -24.51
CA SER A 92 -7.03 42.68 -25.55
C SER A 92 -8.46 42.62 -24.97
N SER A 93 -8.77 41.60 -24.19
CA SER A 93 -10.09 41.43 -23.57
C SER A 93 -10.37 42.54 -22.56
N GLN A 94 -9.39 43.01 -21.80
CA GLN A 94 -9.52 44.14 -20.89
C GLN A 94 -9.78 45.46 -21.65
N ALA A 95 -9.15 45.68 -22.79
CA ALA A 95 -9.44 46.83 -23.64
C ALA A 95 -10.88 46.80 -24.16
N GLN A 96 -11.41 45.61 -24.52
CA GLN A 96 -12.81 45.44 -24.92
C GLN A 96 -13.78 45.77 -23.78
N VAL A 97 -13.46 45.35 -22.55
CA VAL A 97 -14.24 45.72 -21.35
C VAL A 97 -14.27 47.22 -21.17
N ALA A 98 -13.13 47.90 -21.26
CA ALA A 98 -13.05 49.36 -21.13
C ALA A 98 -13.89 50.09 -22.20
N ALA A 99 -13.85 49.64 -23.45
CA ALA A 99 -14.66 50.20 -24.52
C ALA A 99 -16.18 49.96 -24.29
N ALA A 100 -16.58 48.77 -23.89
CA ALA A 100 -18.02 48.47 -23.58
C ALA A 100 -18.53 49.24 -22.36
N GLN A 101 -17.70 49.44 -21.34
CA GLN A 101 -18.04 50.27 -20.16
C GLN A 101 -18.22 51.73 -20.54
N ALA A 102 -17.35 52.28 -21.42
CA ALA A 102 -17.53 53.65 -21.92
C ALA A 102 -18.84 53.83 -22.71
N GLN A 103 -19.23 52.83 -23.52
CA GLN A 103 -20.50 52.84 -24.22
C GLN A 103 -21.69 52.76 -23.26
N LEU A 104 -21.62 51.91 -22.25
CA LEU A 104 -22.61 51.77 -21.19
C LEU A 104 -22.82 53.11 -20.45
N GLU A 105 -21.76 53.75 -20.06
CA GLU A 105 -21.78 55.05 -19.40
C GLU A 105 -22.40 56.17 -20.29
N ALA A 106 -22.16 56.15 -21.59
CA ALA A 106 -22.77 57.06 -22.55
C ALA A 106 -24.27 56.78 -22.64
N ALA A 107 -24.65 55.52 -22.86
CA ALA A 107 -26.07 55.11 -22.98
C ALA A 107 -26.84 55.40 -21.68
N ARG A 108 -26.24 55.19 -20.52
CA ARG A 108 -26.81 55.52 -19.20
C ARG A 108 -27.11 57.01 -19.06
N ARG A 109 -26.16 57.90 -19.40
CA ARG A 109 -26.34 59.34 -19.33
C ARG A 109 -27.44 59.78 -20.29
N ASP A 110 -27.55 59.18 -21.48
CA ASP A 110 -28.61 59.48 -22.44
C ASP A 110 -29.97 59.01 -21.94
N TYR A 111 -30.06 57.79 -21.41
CA TYR A 111 -31.28 57.27 -20.78
C TYR A 111 -31.76 58.19 -19.63
N GLU A 112 -30.87 58.55 -18.70
CA GLU A 112 -31.20 59.42 -17.56
C GLU A 112 -31.64 60.81 -17.99
N ARG A 113 -31.03 61.38 -19.05
CA ARG A 113 -31.44 62.66 -19.64
C ARG A 113 -32.83 62.55 -20.28
N ASN A 114 -33.10 61.53 -21.11
CA ASN A 114 -34.36 61.31 -21.75
C ASN A 114 -35.46 61.04 -20.72
N ARG A 115 -35.20 60.30 -19.67
CA ARG A 115 -36.15 60.07 -18.57
C ARG A 115 -36.61 61.36 -17.93
N ARG A 116 -35.67 62.29 -17.62
CA ARG A 116 -36.00 63.63 -17.06
C ARG A 116 -36.84 64.48 -18.04
N LEU A 117 -36.62 64.36 -19.37
CA LEU A 117 -37.39 65.05 -20.39
C LEU A 117 -38.78 64.44 -20.55
N ALA A 118 -38.90 63.11 -20.49
CA ALA A 118 -40.19 62.40 -20.54
C ALA A 118 -41.09 62.74 -19.34
N GLU A 119 -40.53 62.82 -18.10
CA GLU A 119 -41.26 63.29 -16.89
C GLU A 119 -41.87 64.69 -17.05
N LYS A 120 -41.19 65.58 -17.85
CA LYS A 120 -41.68 66.91 -18.21
C LYS A 120 -42.52 66.91 -19.49
N ARG A 121 -42.81 65.77 -20.11
CA ARG A 121 -43.52 65.63 -21.39
C ARG A 121 -42.88 66.31 -22.59
N TYR A 122 -41.53 66.46 -22.59
CA TYR A 122 -40.80 67.15 -23.68
C TYR A 122 -40.38 66.16 -24.81
N ILE A 123 -40.52 64.89 -24.60
CA ILE A 123 -40.21 63.85 -25.60
C ILE A 123 -41.38 62.83 -25.72
N SER A 124 -41.40 62.09 -26.84
CA SER A 124 -42.39 61.01 -27.04
C SER A 124 -42.06 59.78 -26.23
N GLN A 125 -43.03 58.93 -25.96
CA GLN A 125 -42.87 57.65 -25.30
C GLN A 125 -41.94 56.74 -26.14
N ALA A 126 -42.05 56.73 -27.43
CA ALA A 126 -41.17 55.95 -28.34
C ALA A 126 -39.69 56.34 -28.19
N ALA A 127 -39.39 57.66 -28.01
CA ALA A 127 -38.00 58.11 -27.79
C ALA A 127 -37.45 57.64 -26.45
N MET A 128 -38.29 57.60 -25.40
CA MET A 128 -37.91 57.07 -24.10
C MET A 128 -37.65 55.55 -24.16
N GLU A 129 -38.54 54.77 -24.79
CA GLU A 129 -38.40 53.33 -24.96
C GLU A 129 -37.15 52.98 -25.75
N GLN A 130 -36.82 53.77 -26.79
CA GLN A 130 -35.59 53.60 -27.55
C GLN A 130 -34.34 53.84 -26.71
N ALA A 131 -34.31 54.89 -25.89
CA ALA A 131 -33.21 55.18 -24.97
C ALA A 131 -33.03 54.08 -23.91
N GLU A 132 -34.13 53.54 -23.41
CA GLU A 132 -34.10 52.43 -22.49
C GLU A 132 -33.58 51.15 -23.14
N ALA A 133 -34.00 50.84 -24.36
CA ALA A 133 -33.51 49.68 -25.11
C ALA A 133 -32.02 49.79 -25.40
N GLN A 134 -31.52 50.97 -25.77
CA GLN A 134 -30.09 51.23 -25.96
C GLN A 134 -29.29 51.07 -24.68
N PHE A 135 -29.77 51.57 -23.58
CA PHE A 135 -29.12 51.39 -22.28
C PHE A 135 -29.05 49.91 -21.89
N LYS A 136 -30.16 49.16 -22.00
CA LYS A 136 -30.22 47.73 -21.73
C LYS A 136 -29.26 46.91 -22.66
N ALA A 137 -29.21 47.29 -23.95
CA ALA A 137 -28.31 46.65 -24.89
C ALA A 137 -26.82 46.91 -24.51
N ALA A 138 -26.46 48.15 -24.16
CA ALA A 138 -25.10 48.48 -23.74
C ALA A 138 -24.73 47.78 -22.40
N GLU A 139 -25.70 47.65 -21.48
CA GLU A 139 -25.48 46.90 -20.23
C GLU A 139 -25.20 45.44 -20.50
N ALA A 140 -25.98 44.79 -21.38
CA ALA A 140 -25.78 43.41 -21.78
C ALA A 140 -24.41 43.21 -22.46
N GLN A 141 -24.00 44.15 -23.33
CA GLN A 141 -22.73 44.12 -24.01
C GLN A 141 -21.54 44.25 -23.03
N ALA A 142 -21.65 45.15 -22.04
CA ALA A 142 -20.60 45.29 -21.00
C ALA A 142 -20.49 44.02 -20.15
N LYS A 143 -21.58 43.40 -19.76
CA LYS A 143 -21.58 42.10 -19.04
C LYS A 143 -20.93 40.99 -19.88
N ALA A 144 -21.24 40.91 -21.17
CA ALA A 144 -20.65 39.93 -22.06
C ALA A 144 -19.11 40.12 -22.18
N SER A 145 -18.63 41.37 -22.34
CA SER A 145 -17.20 41.68 -22.40
C SER A 145 -16.47 41.35 -21.10
N ILE A 146 -17.06 41.61 -19.95
CA ILE A 146 -16.51 41.24 -18.64
C ILE A 146 -16.39 39.70 -18.52
N ALA A 147 -17.42 38.96 -18.92
CA ALA A 147 -17.37 37.50 -18.90
C ALA A 147 -16.25 36.96 -19.81
N GLN A 148 -16.10 37.51 -21.00
CA GLN A 148 -15.03 37.13 -21.94
C GLN A 148 -13.64 37.42 -21.38
N ALA A 149 -13.43 38.55 -20.69
CA ALA A 149 -12.17 38.85 -20.02
C ALA A 149 -11.89 37.88 -18.86
N GLY A 150 -12.92 37.43 -18.16
CA GLY A 150 -12.81 36.38 -17.14
C GLY A 150 -12.31 35.05 -17.71
N VAL A 151 -12.80 34.64 -18.89
CA VAL A 151 -12.31 33.45 -19.59
C VAL A 151 -10.85 33.60 -19.96
N ALA A 152 -10.43 34.73 -20.55
CA ALA A 152 -9.04 34.98 -20.92
C ALA A 152 -8.11 34.97 -19.68
N ALA A 153 -8.53 35.59 -18.57
CA ALA A 153 -7.78 35.58 -17.31
C ALA A 153 -7.59 34.15 -16.77
N THR A 154 -8.66 33.33 -16.80
CA THR A 154 -8.59 31.95 -16.37
C THR A 154 -7.63 31.13 -17.24
N GLN A 155 -7.68 31.27 -18.57
CA GLN A 155 -6.78 30.60 -19.48
C GLN A 155 -5.31 30.98 -19.26
N SER A 156 -5.05 32.24 -18.88
CA SER A 156 -3.70 32.70 -18.56
C SER A 156 -3.13 31.99 -17.31
N THR A 157 -3.96 31.60 -16.36
CA THR A 157 -3.47 30.86 -15.17
C THR A 157 -2.94 29.48 -15.54
N PHE A 158 -3.41 28.88 -16.63
CA PHE A 158 -2.98 27.53 -17.09
C PHE A 158 -1.56 27.52 -17.66
N THR A 159 -0.94 28.68 -17.86
CA THR A 159 0.47 28.76 -18.27
C THR A 159 1.46 28.53 -17.14
N THR A 160 0.97 28.41 -15.91
CA THR A 160 1.80 28.13 -14.73
C THR A 160 1.27 26.89 -14.02
N LEU A 161 2.05 25.80 -14.01
CA LEU A 161 1.69 24.58 -13.29
C LEU A 161 2.21 24.67 -11.86
N VAL A 162 1.30 24.50 -10.90
CA VAL A 162 1.61 24.50 -9.47
C VAL A 162 1.29 23.15 -8.83
N ALA A 163 2.02 22.79 -7.78
CA ALA A 163 1.77 21.57 -7.03
C ALA A 163 0.41 21.64 -6.31
N PRO A 164 -0.49 20.66 -6.54
CA PRO A 164 -1.80 20.65 -5.88
C PRO A 164 -1.73 20.31 -4.39
N TYR A 165 -0.66 19.66 -3.95
CA TYR A 165 -0.35 19.30 -2.56
C TYR A 165 1.16 19.21 -2.36
N ALA A 166 1.60 19.13 -1.10
CA ALA A 166 2.99 18.86 -0.77
C ALA A 166 3.35 17.40 -1.07
N GLY A 167 4.46 17.16 -1.73
CA GLY A 167 4.84 15.80 -2.15
C GLY A 167 6.23 15.73 -2.74
N VAL A 168 6.51 14.64 -3.44
CA VAL A 168 7.78 14.38 -4.12
C VAL A 168 7.51 14.15 -5.61
N VAL A 169 8.36 14.71 -6.46
CA VAL A 169 8.31 14.51 -7.91
C VAL A 169 8.82 13.10 -8.23
N ALA A 170 7.93 12.21 -8.69
CA ALA A 170 8.28 10.84 -9.07
C ALA A 170 9.09 10.79 -10.37
N GLY A 171 8.77 11.66 -11.30
CA GLY A 171 9.44 11.74 -12.59
C GLY A 171 9.02 12.98 -13.36
N VAL A 172 9.89 13.41 -14.26
CA VAL A 172 9.67 14.50 -15.22
C VAL A 172 9.77 13.90 -16.62
N ALA A 173 8.72 14.08 -17.43
CA ALA A 173 8.61 13.50 -18.77
C ALA A 173 8.89 14.51 -19.90
N ALA A 174 9.06 15.80 -19.56
CA ALA A 174 9.25 16.88 -20.52
C ALA A 174 10.47 17.73 -20.16
N GLU A 175 11.05 18.41 -21.13
CA GLU A 175 12.22 19.27 -20.98
C GLU A 175 11.91 20.74 -21.32
N VAL A 176 12.78 21.64 -20.88
CA VAL A 176 12.71 23.06 -21.27
C VAL A 176 12.93 23.20 -22.77
N GLY A 177 12.00 23.89 -23.42
CA GLY A 177 11.98 24.04 -24.89
C GLY A 177 10.95 23.18 -25.58
N ASP A 178 10.46 22.12 -24.94
CA ASP A 178 9.42 21.26 -25.49
C ASP A 178 8.08 22.00 -25.65
N MET A 179 7.25 21.49 -26.55
CA MET A 179 5.86 21.92 -26.69
C MET A 179 4.95 21.10 -25.78
N ALA A 180 4.48 21.73 -24.73
CA ALA A 180 3.43 21.14 -23.89
C ALA A 180 2.10 21.15 -24.64
N SER A 181 1.39 20.03 -24.58
CA SER A 181 0.07 19.86 -25.19
C SER A 181 -0.93 19.30 -24.17
N PRO A 182 -2.22 19.64 -24.26
CA PRO A 182 -3.24 19.08 -23.41
C PRO A 182 -3.25 17.54 -23.44
N GLY A 183 -3.28 16.92 -22.24
CA GLY A 183 -3.28 15.47 -22.10
C GLY A 183 -1.90 14.79 -22.17
N VAL A 184 -0.83 15.50 -22.56
CA VAL A 184 0.52 14.96 -22.55
C VAL A 184 1.13 15.14 -21.15
N PRO A 185 1.57 14.07 -20.48
CA PRO A 185 2.20 14.13 -19.17
C PRO A 185 3.47 14.98 -19.18
N LEU A 186 3.61 15.91 -18.23
CA LEU A 186 4.83 16.71 -18.03
C LEU A 186 5.65 16.21 -16.84
N LEU A 187 4.98 15.90 -15.74
CA LEU A 187 5.60 15.36 -14.54
C LEU A 187 4.56 14.57 -13.71
N THR A 188 5.06 13.74 -12.82
CA THR A 188 4.24 13.00 -11.85
C THR A 188 4.66 13.38 -10.44
N LEU A 189 3.67 13.73 -9.61
CA LEU A 189 3.82 14.07 -8.20
C LEU A 189 3.16 12.98 -7.35
N TYR A 190 3.77 12.58 -6.23
CA TYR A 190 3.15 11.69 -5.26
C TYR A 190 3.31 12.19 -3.83
N ASP A 191 2.39 11.78 -2.96
CA ASP A 191 2.44 12.05 -1.53
C ASP A 191 3.19 10.92 -0.81
N PRO A 192 4.35 11.18 -0.20
CA PRO A 192 5.11 10.15 0.52
C PRO A 192 4.52 9.79 1.90
N ALA A 193 3.56 10.57 2.41
CA ALA A 193 2.98 10.34 3.73
C ALA A 193 2.05 9.13 3.76
N GLU A 194 1.37 8.84 2.66
CA GLU A 194 0.41 7.76 2.55
C GLU A 194 0.82 6.79 1.44
N LEU A 195 1.44 5.69 1.84
CA LEU A 195 1.83 4.60 0.95
C LEU A 195 1.01 3.35 1.26
N ARG A 196 0.83 2.51 0.26
CA ARG A 196 0.18 1.21 0.39
C ARG A 196 0.92 0.15 -0.42
N VAL A 197 0.79 -1.09 -0.02
CA VAL A 197 1.15 -2.24 -0.87
C VAL A 197 -0.09 -2.69 -1.62
N VAL A 198 0.07 -2.91 -2.89
CA VAL A 198 -0.96 -3.49 -3.77
C VAL A 198 -0.47 -4.86 -4.21
N ALA A 199 -1.26 -5.89 -3.89
CA ALA A 199 -0.95 -7.28 -4.21
C ALA A 199 -2.16 -7.95 -4.89
N PRO A 200 -1.96 -8.64 -6.02
CA PRO A 200 -3.02 -9.44 -6.65
C PRO A 200 -3.27 -10.72 -5.86
N LEU A 201 -4.53 -11.03 -5.60
CA LEU A 201 -4.98 -12.26 -4.95
C LEU A 201 -5.90 -13.03 -5.88
N PRO A 202 -5.68 -14.32 -6.13
CA PRO A 202 -6.66 -15.16 -6.81
C PRO A 202 -8.02 -15.09 -6.10
N GLU A 203 -9.13 -15.11 -6.85
CA GLU A 203 -10.48 -15.05 -6.28
C GLU A 203 -10.72 -16.14 -5.23
N SER A 204 -10.28 -17.37 -5.53
CA SER A 204 -10.41 -18.51 -4.61
C SER A 204 -9.68 -18.32 -3.28
N VAL A 205 -8.61 -17.52 -3.25
CA VAL A 205 -7.87 -17.18 -2.04
C VAL A 205 -8.54 -16.02 -1.31
N ALA A 206 -9.04 -15.03 -2.04
CA ALA A 206 -9.67 -13.85 -1.47
C ALA A 206 -10.91 -14.21 -0.61
N GLU A 207 -11.65 -15.27 -0.97
CA GLU A 207 -12.79 -15.77 -0.21
C GLU A 207 -12.39 -16.50 1.09
N LEU A 208 -11.16 -17.01 1.14
CA LEU A 208 -10.64 -17.77 2.29
C LEU A 208 -9.84 -16.94 3.28
N LEU A 209 -9.74 -15.61 3.08
CA LEU A 209 -8.96 -14.76 3.96
C LEU A 209 -9.55 -14.69 5.37
N ALA A 210 -8.70 -14.78 6.39
CA ALA A 210 -9.07 -14.52 7.77
C ALA A 210 -9.08 -13.00 8.00
N SER A 211 -10.28 -12.40 7.97
CA SER A 211 -10.46 -10.94 8.11
C SER A 211 -10.10 -10.39 9.49
N ASP A 212 -10.00 -11.26 10.48
CA ASP A 212 -9.70 -10.96 11.90
C ASP A 212 -8.21 -11.01 12.23
N LYS A 213 -7.38 -11.50 11.30
CA LYS A 213 -5.94 -11.67 11.53
C LYS A 213 -5.12 -10.62 10.79
N PRO A 214 -3.99 -10.16 11.39
CA PRO A 214 -3.10 -9.21 10.72
C PRO A 214 -2.44 -9.84 9.50
N VAL A 215 -2.20 -9.01 8.49
CA VAL A 215 -1.41 -9.35 7.31
C VAL A 215 0.04 -8.94 7.59
N GLN A 216 0.97 -9.86 7.38
CA GLN A 216 2.38 -9.56 7.52
C GLN A 216 2.94 -9.07 6.18
N LEU A 217 3.49 -7.86 6.20
CA LEU A 217 4.20 -7.27 5.06
C LEU A 217 5.69 -7.43 5.25
N THR A 218 6.37 -7.90 4.23
CA THR A 218 7.84 -7.94 4.16
C THR A 218 8.30 -7.10 2.99
N LEU A 219 9.11 -6.08 3.28
CA LEU A 219 9.70 -5.19 2.29
C LEU A 219 11.20 -5.49 2.16
N ALA A 220 11.70 -5.59 0.94
CA ALA A 220 13.12 -5.66 0.68
C ALA A 220 13.78 -4.31 1.06
N GLY A 221 14.67 -4.32 2.04
CA GLY A 221 15.45 -3.14 2.40
C GLY A 221 16.61 -2.93 1.43
N GLY A 222 16.98 -1.68 1.15
CA GLY A 222 18.11 -1.33 0.28
C GLY A 222 19.49 -1.86 0.74
N SER A 223 19.59 -2.32 2.00
CA SER A 223 20.78 -2.96 2.59
C SER A 223 20.73 -4.50 2.57
N GLY A 224 19.75 -5.10 1.89
CA GLY A 224 19.55 -6.57 1.90
C GLY A 224 18.82 -7.09 3.15
N ALA A 225 18.55 -6.25 4.14
CA ALA A 225 17.77 -6.62 5.32
C ALA A 225 16.28 -6.54 5.01
N GLU A 226 15.56 -7.64 5.15
CA GLU A 226 14.10 -7.65 5.08
C GLU A 226 13.52 -6.96 6.31
N ARG A 227 12.52 -6.10 6.10
CA ARG A 227 11.76 -5.45 7.17
C ARG A 227 10.33 -5.96 7.13
N SER A 228 9.88 -6.50 8.27
CA SER A 228 8.53 -7.03 8.40
C SER A 228 7.66 -6.09 9.25
N PHE A 229 6.41 -5.94 8.84
CA PHE A 229 5.40 -5.13 9.51
C PHE A 229 4.10 -5.92 9.59
N ASP A 230 3.51 -5.96 10.77
CA ASP A 230 2.18 -6.53 10.93
C ASP A 230 1.13 -5.43 10.75
N VAL A 231 0.27 -5.61 9.77
CA VAL A 231 -0.79 -4.66 9.41
C VAL A 231 -2.14 -5.27 9.76
N ALA A 232 -2.87 -4.58 10.62
CA ALA A 232 -4.12 -5.10 11.19
C ALA A 232 -5.21 -5.37 10.12
N ARG A 233 -5.18 -4.67 8.98
CA ARG A 233 -6.25 -4.78 7.99
C ARG A 233 -5.73 -4.58 6.55
N ALA A 234 -6.03 -5.54 5.69
CA ALA A 234 -5.98 -5.38 4.24
C ALA A 234 -7.39 -5.13 3.70
N VAL A 235 -7.51 -4.27 2.69
CA VAL A 235 -8.77 -4.05 1.96
C VAL A 235 -8.67 -4.80 0.64
N VAL A 236 -9.52 -5.82 0.46
CA VAL A 236 -9.63 -6.54 -0.82
C VAL A 236 -10.75 -5.90 -1.63
N LEU A 237 -10.44 -5.46 -2.84
CA LEU A 237 -11.44 -4.85 -3.71
C LEU A 237 -12.49 -5.90 -4.15
N PRO A 238 -13.75 -5.51 -4.27
CA PRO A 238 -14.83 -6.42 -4.69
C PRO A 238 -14.72 -6.82 -6.18
N THR A 239 -14.05 -5.98 -6.99
CA THR A 239 -13.89 -6.21 -8.42
C THR A 239 -12.68 -7.09 -8.70
N ALA A 240 -12.85 -8.08 -9.57
CA ALA A 240 -11.77 -8.89 -10.10
C ALA A 240 -11.30 -8.35 -11.46
N ASN A 241 -10.02 -8.54 -11.75
CA ASN A 241 -9.48 -8.33 -13.08
C ASN A 241 -9.86 -9.54 -13.95
N PRO A 242 -10.60 -9.34 -15.06
CA PRO A 242 -11.08 -10.45 -15.89
C PRO A 242 -9.97 -11.20 -16.67
N GLU A 243 -8.82 -10.56 -16.87
CA GLU A 243 -7.69 -11.17 -17.59
C GLU A 243 -6.86 -12.09 -16.69
N THR A 244 -6.73 -11.74 -15.41
CA THR A 244 -5.86 -12.46 -14.47
C THR A 244 -6.62 -13.26 -13.42
N HIS A 245 -7.96 -13.13 -13.36
CA HIS A 245 -8.82 -13.72 -12.33
C HIS A 245 -8.33 -13.43 -10.90
N THR A 246 -7.84 -12.20 -10.69
CA THR A 246 -7.33 -11.76 -9.39
C THR A 246 -8.10 -10.55 -8.89
N ARG A 247 -8.25 -10.46 -7.57
CA ARG A 247 -8.73 -9.28 -6.85
C ARG A 247 -7.56 -8.54 -6.25
N GLU A 248 -7.64 -7.22 -6.24
CA GLU A 248 -6.58 -6.38 -5.69
C GLU A 248 -6.73 -6.25 -4.17
N ALA A 249 -5.68 -6.64 -3.45
CA ALA A 249 -5.56 -6.37 -2.02
C ALA A 249 -4.73 -5.10 -1.80
N ARG A 250 -5.28 -4.15 -1.05
CA ARG A 250 -4.64 -2.89 -0.65
C ARG A 250 -4.32 -2.93 0.82
N ILE A 251 -3.04 -2.83 1.15
CA ILE A 251 -2.53 -2.93 2.50
C ILE A 251 -1.83 -1.61 2.82
N PRO A 252 -2.37 -0.78 3.74
CA PRO A 252 -1.74 0.47 4.12
C PRO A 252 -0.39 0.21 4.77
N LEU A 253 0.62 0.99 4.40
CA LEU A 253 1.92 0.94 5.07
C LEU A 253 1.87 1.76 6.36
N PRO A 254 2.41 1.23 7.46
CA PRO A 254 2.47 1.98 8.71
C PRO A 254 3.47 3.15 8.59
N ALA A 255 3.24 4.23 9.33
CA ALA A 255 4.11 5.41 9.33
C ALA A 255 5.56 5.11 9.79
N THR A 256 5.77 3.95 10.42
CA THR A 256 7.09 3.45 10.81
C THR A 256 7.92 2.93 9.63
N ALA A 257 7.31 2.70 8.47
CA ALA A 257 7.96 2.20 7.27
C ALA A 257 8.73 3.33 6.54
N LYS A 258 9.78 3.87 7.17
CA LYS A 258 10.60 4.95 6.61
C LYS A 258 11.47 4.47 5.44
N GLY A 259 11.73 5.37 4.49
CA GLY A 259 12.61 5.10 3.33
C GLY A 259 12.01 4.12 2.32
N VAL A 260 10.69 3.99 2.32
CA VAL A 260 9.94 3.24 1.31
C VAL A 260 9.52 4.21 0.21
N THR A 261 9.69 3.80 -1.03
CA THR A 261 9.30 4.58 -2.21
C THR A 261 8.32 3.79 -3.09
N PRO A 262 7.42 4.47 -3.81
CA PRO A 262 6.59 3.81 -4.81
C PRO A 262 7.43 3.02 -5.81
N GLY A 263 6.92 1.86 -6.23
CA GLY A 263 7.63 0.93 -7.11
C GLY A 263 8.45 -0.14 -6.39
N MET A 264 8.73 -0.01 -5.09
CA MET A 264 9.43 -1.06 -4.34
C MET A 264 8.61 -2.34 -4.28
N PHE A 265 9.31 -3.47 -4.34
CA PHE A 265 8.73 -4.79 -4.19
C PHE A 265 8.36 -5.06 -2.73
N ALA A 266 7.22 -5.73 -2.54
CA ALA A 266 6.71 -6.12 -1.25
C ALA A 266 6.15 -7.54 -1.31
N ARG A 267 6.28 -8.28 -0.22
CA ARG A 267 5.64 -9.59 -0.03
C ARG A 267 4.60 -9.46 1.08
N ALA A 268 3.38 -9.87 0.79
CA ALA A 268 2.27 -9.84 1.73
C ALA A 268 1.84 -11.26 2.08
N SER A 269 1.87 -11.61 3.36
CA SER A 269 1.50 -12.91 3.88
C SER A 269 0.10 -12.81 4.51
N PHE A 270 -0.86 -13.46 3.87
CA PHE A 270 -2.27 -13.43 4.24
C PHE A 270 -2.65 -14.70 5.00
N PRO A 271 -3.08 -14.63 6.26
CA PRO A 271 -3.61 -15.77 6.96
C PRO A 271 -4.97 -16.18 6.37
N LEU A 272 -5.18 -17.49 6.20
CA LEU A 272 -6.43 -18.03 5.70
C LEU A 272 -7.34 -18.45 6.85
N ALA A 273 -8.65 -18.28 6.67
CA ALA A 273 -9.68 -18.65 7.65
C ALA A 273 -9.88 -20.18 7.75
N ARG A 274 -9.38 -20.93 6.75
CA ARG A 274 -9.50 -22.38 6.77
C ARG A 274 -8.72 -22.92 7.97
N ALA A 275 -9.39 -23.70 8.82
CA ALA A 275 -8.72 -24.46 9.87
C ALA A 275 -7.62 -25.30 9.19
N GLY A 276 -6.37 -25.02 9.52
CA GLY A 276 -5.26 -25.80 8.99
C GLY A 276 -5.47 -27.27 9.31
N GLU A 277 -5.09 -28.14 8.40
CA GLU A 277 -4.93 -29.56 8.75
C GLU A 277 -4.08 -29.61 10.01
N THR A 278 -4.55 -30.38 10.99
CA THR A 278 -3.84 -30.59 12.23
C THR A 278 -2.47 -31.15 11.92
N ARG A 279 -1.45 -30.31 12.02
CA ARG A 279 -0.07 -30.73 11.69
C ARG A 279 0.63 -31.19 12.97
N ILE A 280 1.31 -32.29 12.84
CA ILE A 280 2.16 -32.80 13.92
C ILE A 280 3.54 -32.17 13.73
N MET A 281 3.97 -31.37 14.71
CA MET A 281 5.30 -30.76 14.73
C MET A 281 6.16 -31.44 15.79
N VAL A 282 7.39 -31.79 15.43
CA VAL A 282 8.40 -32.34 16.35
C VAL A 282 9.68 -31.49 16.29
N PRO A 283 10.41 -31.31 17.38
CA PRO A 283 11.70 -30.64 17.35
C PRO A 283 12.66 -31.34 16.39
N ALA A 284 13.44 -30.57 15.63
CA ALA A 284 14.38 -31.10 14.66
C ALA A 284 15.45 -31.99 15.34
N SER A 285 15.77 -31.72 16.61
CA SER A 285 16.67 -32.51 17.45
C SER A 285 16.17 -33.94 17.72
N ALA A 286 14.85 -34.18 17.73
CA ALA A 286 14.25 -35.50 17.96
C ALA A 286 14.27 -36.40 16.73
N VAL A 287 14.67 -35.88 15.55
CA VAL A 287 14.62 -36.60 14.29
C VAL A 287 15.93 -37.33 14.01
N VAL A 288 15.85 -38.62 13.83
CA VAL A 288 16.95 -39.48 13.34
C VAL A 288 16.93 -39.48 11.82
N ARG A 289 18.00 -39.01 11.22
CA ARG A 289 18.19 -39.07 9.74
C ARG A 289 19.31 -40.06 9.43
N ARG A 290 18.95 -41.09 8.66
CA ARG A 290 19.90 -42.04 8.08
C ARG A 290 19.71 -42.05 6.56
N PRO A 291 20.69 -42.46 5.79
CA PRO A 291 20.58 -42.49 4.33
C PRO A 291 19.37 -43.27 3.82
N GLU A 292 18.99 -44.33 4.52
CA GLU A 292 17.91 -45.24 4.12
C GLU A 292 16.53 -44.84 4.65
N PHE A 293 16.48 -44.11 5.76
CA PHE A 293 15.19 -43.72 6.40
C PHE A 293 15.29 -42.54 7.34
N THR A 294 14.13 -41.95 7.60
CA THR A 294 13.95 -40.94 8.64
C THR A 294 13.01 -41.48 9.72
N ALA A 295 13.40 -41.35 11.00
CA ALA A 295 12.67 -41.94 12.10
C ALA A 295 12.70 -41.04 13.35
N VAL A 296 11.83 -41.32 14.31
CA VAL A 296 11.86 -40.77 15.67
C VAL A 296 11.71 -41.89 16.68
N TYR A 297 12.15 -41.66 17.91
CA TYR A 297 11.91 -42.59 19.01
C TYR A 297 10.61 -42.21 19.73
N VAL A 298 9.58 -43.05 19.61
CA VAL A 298 8.31 -42.93 20.35
C VAL A 298 8.46 -43.68 21.68
N VAL A 299 8.15 -43.03 22.78
CA VAL A 299 8.25 -43.61 24.12
C VAL A 299 6.89 -44.13 24.55
N ASP A 300 6.79 -45.43 24.78
CA ASP A 300 5.54 -46.11 25.20
C ASP A 300 5.13 -45.73 26.63
N ALA A 301 4.01 -46.27 27.10
CA ALA A 301 3.51 -46.06 28.48
C ALA A 301 4.44 -46.62 29.55
N ASN A 302 5.29 -47.58 29.22
CA ASN A 302 6.27 -48.21 30.12
C ASN A 302 7.61 -47.49 30.11
N GLY A 303 7.74 -46.35 29.35
CA GLY A 303 8.95 -45.58 29.23
C GLY A 303 10.00 -46.13 28.23
N ARG A 304 9.63 -47.15 27.44
CA ARG A 304 10.54 -47.78 26.47
C ARG A 304 10.52 -47.05 25.13
N PRO A 305 11.68 -46.63 24.60
CA PRO A 305 11.76 -45.99 23.28
C PRO A 305 11.65 -47.04 22.15
N GLN A 306 10.82 -46.74 21.19
CA GLN A 306 10.64 -47.56 19.98
C GLN A 306 10.95 -46.70 18.76
N LEU A 307 11.88 -47.19 17.91
CA LEU A 307 12.21 -46.48 16.66
C LEU A 307 11.04 -46.63 15.70
N ARG A 308 10.49 -45.50 15.24
CA ARG A 308 9.38 -45.47 14.29
C ARG A 308 9.74 -44.61 13.10
N GLN A 309 9.60 -45.20 11.92
CA GLN A 309 9.82 -44.46 10.67
C GLN A 309 8.72 -43.41 10.48
N VAL A 310 9.13 -42.22 10.07
CA VAL A 310 8.24 -41.09 9.83
C VAL A 310 8.56 -40.43 8.50
N ARG A 311 7.54 -39.79 7.92
CA ARG A 311 7.73 -38.94 6.75
C ARG A 311 7.69 -37.49 7.20
N LEU A 312 8.72 -36.73 6.84
CA LEU A 312 8.83 -35.32 7.17
C LEU A 312 8.18 -34.45 6.09
N GLY A 313 7.59 -33.34 6.54
CA GLY A 313 7.10 -32.25 5.71
C GLY A 313 8.01 -31.03 5.77
N ARG A 314 7.45 -29.84 5.90
CA ARG A 314 8.17 -28.57 5.94
C ARG A 314 8.84 -28.34 7.30
N ALA A 315 10.02 -27.74 7.29
CA ALA A 315 10.65 -27.23 8.49
C ALA A 315 10.09 -25.82 8.83
N ALA A 316 9.84 -25.57 10.12
CA ALA A 316 9.40 -24.28 10.63
C ALA A 316 10.21 -23.95 11.88
N GLY A 317 11.21 -23.08 11.75
CA GLY A 317 12.17 -22.78 12.81
C GLY A 317 12.91 -24.05 13.27
N ASP A 318 12.93 -24.30 14.61
CA ASP A 318 13.56 -25.47 15.21
C ASP A 318 12.68 -26.73 15.20
N SER A 319 11.55 -26.71 14.53
CA SER A 319 10.60 -27.84 14.44
C SER A 319 10.40 -28.29 12.99
N VAL A 320 10.06 -29.55 12.82
CA VAL A 320 9.79 -30.16 11.52
C VAL A 320 8.40 -30.81 11.54
N GLU A 321 7.64 -30.61 10.50
CA GLU A 321 6.34 -31.26 10.29
C GLU A 321 6.53 -32.76 10.04
N VAL A 322 5.68 -33.57 10.68
CA VAL A 322 5.56 -35.00 10.41
C VAL A 322 4.25 -35.25 9.69
N THR A 323 4.34 -35.66 8.42
CA THR A 323 3.15 -35.90 7.57
C THR A 323 2.56 -37.29 7.76
N SER A 324 3.36 -38.26 8.22
CA SER A 324 2.86 -39.61 8.56
C SER A 324 3.81 -40.30 9.53
N GLY A 325 3.26 -41.25 10.31
CA GLY A 325 4.02 -42.09 11.24
C GLY A 325 3.87 -41.72 12.71
N LEU A 326 3.26 -40.55 13.04
CA LEU A 326 2.96 -40.16 14.43
C LEU A 326 1.48 -39.84 14.60
N VAL A 327 0.97 -40.02 15.82
CA VAL A 327 -0.36 -39.64 16.24
C VAL A 327 -0.28 -38.59 17.36
N ALA A 328 -1.29 -37.73 17.46
CA ALA A 328 -1.39 -36.75 18.52
C ALA A 328 -1.34 -37.41 19.90
N ALA A 329 -0.75 -36.74 20.88
CA ALA A 329 -0.52 -37.19 22.25
C ALA A 329 0.56 -38.29 22.44
N GLU A 330 1.23 -38.76 21.39
CA GLU A 330 2.41 -39.63 21.55
C GLU A 330 3.58 -38.85 22.16
N ARG A 331 4.44 -39.53 22.91
CA ARG A 331 5.66 -38.94 23.48
C ARG A 331 6.85 -39.31 22.59
N VAL A 332 7.61 -38.32 22.18
CA VAL A 332 8.81 -38.47 21.34
C VAL A 332 10.04 -38.07 22.17
N ALA A 333 11.09 -38.88 22.12
CA ALA A 333 12.36 -38.60 22.78
C ALA A 333 13.07 -37.43 22.11
N LEU A 334 13.51 -36.42 22.90
CA LEU A 334 14.25 -35.26 22.41
C LEU A 334 15.69 -35.57 22.00
N ASP A 335 16.30 -36.58 22.66
CA ASP A 335 17.64 -37.08 22.36
C ASP A 335 17.56 -38.50 21.80
N PRO A 336 17.70 -38.65 20.48
CA PRO A 336 17.68 -39.96 19.84
C PRO A 336 18.86 -40.85 20.21
N VAL A 337 20.00 -40.26 20.60
CA VAL A 337 21.20 -41.01 20.97
C VAL A 337 21.04 -41.65 22.34
N ALA A 338 20.43 -40.91 23.28
CA ALA A 338 20.09 -41.44 24.58
C ALA A 338 19.00 -42.53 24.47
N ALA A 339 17.99 -42.31 23.60
CA ALA A 339 16.92 -43.26 23.36
C ALA A 339 17.41 -44.59 22.74
N ALA A 340 18.42 -44.55 21.87
CA ALA A 340 18.98 -45.73 21.25
C ALA A 340 19.80 -46.66 22.20
N ARG A 341 20.12 -46.17 23.41
CA ARG A 341 20.89 -46.89 24.43
C ARG A 341 20.02 -47.56 25.52
N GLN A 342 18.75 -47.28 25.52
CA GLN A 342 17.77 -47.90 26.40
C GLN A 342 16.98 -49.00 25.70
#